data_aba3f444a5bfa6cc81c10dd10168c047
#
_entry.id   aba3f444a5bfa6cc81c10dd10168c047
#
_cell.length_a   1.000
_cell.length_b   1.000
_cell.length_c   1.000
_cell.angle_alpha   90.00
_cell.angle_beta   90.00
_cell.angle_gamma   90.00
#
_symmetry.space_group_name_H-M   'P 1'
#
loop_
_entity.id
_entity.type
_entity.pdbx_description
1 polymer ?
#
loop_
_entity_poly.entity_id
_entity_poly.type
_entity_poly.pdbx_seq_one_letter_code
_entity_poly.pdbx_strand_id
1 'polypeptide(L)'
;LIYLSLGIYQRGQATQIAAQIAEDRDHRPEELSVRPSLANILLWRIVYRAGDQYYVDAVRTTPFSEPKQYPGSIVHAFSEASAQMIAPEDSVLAYDIERFRFFSQGYLYRYSDEANVVADLRYAMFPDSIKPLWGIRMNPATPEVHVSMEYFRDPSQRGFDRLWGMIRGESVEPLD
;
A
#
# COMPACT_ATOMS: atom_id res chain seq x y z
N LEU A 1 -24.72 -13.94 -4.18
CA LEU A 1 -24.60 -14.12 -2.71
C LEU A 1 -23.37 -14.95 -2.34
N ILE A 2 -23.17 -16.16 -2.88
CA ILE A 2 -22.02 -17.07 -2.56
C ILE A 2 -20.66 -16.38 -2.75
N TYR A 3 -20.47 -15.66 -3.86
CA TYR A 3 -19.21 -14.94 -4.12
C TYR A 3 -18.89 -13.87 -3.07
N LEU A 4 -19.91 -13.10 -2.65
CA LEU A 4 -19.74 -12.06 -1.61
C LEU A 4 -19.43 -12.68 -0.25
N SER A 5 -20.12 -13.77 0.11
CA SER A 5 -19.85 -14.48 1.37
C SER A 5 -18.44 -15.07 1.39
N LEU A 6 -17.99 -15.63 0.25
CA LEU A 6 -16.62 -16.12 0.12
C LEU A 6 -15.59 -14.98 0.24
N GLY A 7 -15.86 -13.83 -0.38
CA GLY A 7 -14.98 -12.64 -0.26
C GLY A 7 -14.85 -12.13 1.18
N ILE A 8 -15.95 -12.12 1.96
CA ILE A 8 -15.93 -11.75 3.37
C ILE A 8 -15.11 -12.76 4.19
N TYR A 9 -15.33 -14.05 3.97
CA TYR A 9 -14.58 -15.12 4.62
C TYR A 9 -13.08 -15.01 4.34
N GLN A 10 -12.71 -14.87 3.07
CA GLN A 10 -11.30 -14.74 2.65
C GLN A 10 -10.65 -13.48 3.22
N ARG A 11 -11.37 -12.37 3.29
CA ARG A 11 -10.87 -11.16 3.96
C ARG A 11 -10.58 -11.41 5.43
N GLY A 12 -11.46 -12.12 6.12
CA GLY A 12 -11.27 -12.51 7.52
C GLY A 12 -9.99 -13.34 7.70
N GLN A 13 -9.79 -14.35 6.85
CA GLN A 13 -8.56 -15.16 6.84
C GLN A 13 -7.32 -14.31 6.58
N ALA A 14 -7.34 -13.46 5.55
CA ALA A 14 -6.21 -12.58 5.23
C ALA A 14 -5.88 -11.61 6.38
N THR A 15 -6.90 -11.12 7.10
CA THR A 15 -6.72 -10.25 8.27
C THR A 15 -6.07 -10.99 9.45
N GLN A 16 -6.47 -12.23 9.72
CA GLN A 16 -5.84 -13.04 10.77
C GLN A 16 -4.37 -13.34 10.44
N ILE A 17 -4.08 -13.68 9.17
CA ILE A 17 -2.71 -13.92 8.73
C ILE A 17 -1.88 -12.64 8.82
N ALA A 18 -2.44 -11.47 8.46
CA ALA A 18 -1.75 -10.19 8.60
C ALA A 18 -1.38 -9.89 10.06
N ALA A 19 -2.27 -10.20 11.02
CA ALA A 19 -1.98 -10.07 12.45
C ALA A 19 -0.86 -11.02 12.88
N GLN A 20 -0.88 -12.28 12.41
CA GLN A 20 0.17 -13.26 12.70
C GLN A 20 1.52 -12.83 12.13
N ILE A 21 1.57 -12.32 10.89
CA ILE A 21 2.81 -11.79 10.27
C ILE A 21 3.41 -10.67 11.11
N ALA A 22 2.57 -9.78 11.64
CA ALA A 22 3.04 -8.70 12.49
C ALA A 22 3.56 -9.23 13.84
N GLU A 23 2.85 -10.19 14.45
CA GLU A 23 3.26 -10.84 15.70
C GLU A 23 4.59 -11.59 15.54
N ASP A 24 4.77 -12.35 14.46
CA ASP A 24 6.01 -13.08 14.15
C ASP A 24 7.22 -12.14 13.98
N ARG A 25 6.96 -10.87 13.66
CA ARG A 25 7.98 -9.80 13.57
C ARG A 25 8.14 -9.00 14.87
N ASP A 26 7.45 -9.40 15.96
CA ASP A 26 7.37 -8.65 17.23
C ASP A 26 6.84 -7.21 17.05
N HIS A 27 5.92 -7.02 16.10
CA HIS A 27 5.29 -5.74 15.81
C HIS A 27 3.90 -5.66 16.44
N ARG A 28 3.53 -4.44 16.84
CA ARG A 28 2.16 -4.10 17.26
C ARG A 28 1.59 -3.11 16.25
N PRO A 29 0.78 -3.56 15.29
CA PRO A 29 0.21 -2.68 14.27
C PRO A 29 -0.66 -1.59 14.89
N GLU A 30 -0.36 -0.33 14.58
CA GLU A 30 -1.20 0.83 14.90
C GLU A 30 -2.33 0.98 13.88
N GLU A 31 -2.03 0.61 12.64
CA GLU A 31 -2.93 0.65 11.49
C GLU A 31 -2.76 -0.63 10.66
N LEU A 32 -3.87 -1.16 10.16
CA LEU A 32 -3.86 -2.35 9.31
C LEU A 32 -4.87 -2.20 8.16
N SER A 33 -4.39 -2.32 6.93
CA SER A 33 -5.21 -2.35 5.72
C SER A 33 -5.03 -3.70 5.02
N VAL A 34 -6.13 -4.42 4.82
CA VAL A 34 -6.18 -5.69 4.07
C VAL A 34 -7.15 -5.53 2.92
N ARG A 35 -6.63 -5.57 1.69
CA ARG A 35 -7.40 -5.30 0.47
C ARG A 35 -7.19 -6.41 -0.56
N PRO A 36 -8.23 -6.79 -1.31
CA PRO A 36 -8.06 -7.72 -2.41
C PRO A 36 -7.18 -7.11 -3.48
N SER A 37 -6.33 -7.91 -4.11
CA SER A 37 -5.57 -7.48 -5.27
C SER A 37 -6.47 -7.42 -6.52
N LEU A 38 -5.92 -6.92 -7.62
CA LEU A 38 -6.66 -6.66 -8.85
C LEU A 38 -7.48 -7.88 -9.30
N ALA A 39 -8.80 -7.70 -9.41
CA ALA A 39 -9.78 -8.61 -10.00
C ALA A 39 -9.84 -10.03 -9.39
N ASN A 40 -9.42 -10.22 -8.13
CA ASN A 40 -9.55 -11.53 -7.47
C ASN A 40 -9.82 -11.41 -5.96
N ILE A 41 -10.20 -12.52 -5.32
CA ILE A 41 -10.46 -12.64 -3.88
C ILE A 41 -9.53 -13.67 -3.21
N LEU A 42 -8.51 -14.13 -3.90
CA LEU A 42 -7.56 -15.13 -3.40
C LEU A 42 -6.26 -14.49 -2.92
N LEU A 43 -5.88 -13.37 -3.51
CA LEU A 43 -4.63 -12.69 -3.23
C LEU A 43 -4.91 -11.31 -2.63
N TRP A 44 -4.34 -11.03 -1.48
CA TRP A 44 -4.62 -9.88 -0.64
C TRP A 44 -3.37 -9.06 -0.41
N ARG A 45 -3.48 -7.76 -0.58
CA ARG A 45 -2.47 -6.79 -0.16
C ARG A 45 -2.65 -6.49 1.31
N ILE A 46 -1.57 -6.58 2.05
CA ILE A 46 -1.48 -6.22 3.46
C ILE A 46 -0.57 -5.01 3.57
N VAL A 47 -1.04 -3.98 4.25
CA VAL A 47 -0.24 -2.82 4.64
C VAL A 47 -0.51 -2.56 6.10
N TYR A 48 0.50 -2.62 6.94
CA TYR A 48 0.37 -2.23 8.34
C TYR A 48 1.48 -1.28 8.76
N ARG A 49 1.17 -0.47 9.77
CA ARG A 49 2.11 0.46 10.39
C ARG A 49 2.57 -0.05 11.74
N ALA A 50 3.87 0.01 11.98
CA ALA A 50 4.48 -0.19 13.28
C ALA A 50 5.56 0.90 13.47
N GLY A 51 5.35 1.79 14.43
CA GLY A 51 6.18 2.97 14.64
C GLY A 51 6.14 3.94 13.43
N ASP A 52 7.29 4.28 12.91
CA ASP A 52 7.45 5.21 11.78
C ASP A 52 7.49 4.51 10.41
N GLN A 53 7.24 3.19 10.36
CA GLN A 53 7.35 2.39 9.15
C GLN A 53 6.04 1.72 8.78
N TYR A 54 5.81 1.63 7.47
CA TYR A 54 4.84 0.74 6.87
C TYR A 54 5.51 -0.51 6.32
N TYR A 55 4.87 -1.64 6.58
CA TYR A 55 5.24 -2.96 6.08
C TYR A 55 4.20 -3.39 5.05
N VAL A 56 4.68 -3.78 3.88
CA VAL A 56 3.85 -4.24 2.77
C VAL A 56 4.10 -5.72 2.57
N ASP A 57 3.04 -6.50 2.50
CA ASP A 57 3.08 -7.93 2.19
C ASP A 57 1.91 -8.27 1.27
N ALA A 58 1.99 -9.42 0.61
CA ALA A 58 0.83 -10.03 0.00
C ALA A 58 0.60 -11.43 0.57
N VAL A 59 -0.66 -11.83 0.66
CA VAL A 59 -1.06 -13.15 1.14
C VAL A 59 -2.07 -13.77 0.18
N ARG A 60 -1.79 -14.99 -0.23
CA ARG A 60 -2.77 -15.82 -0.91
C ARG A 60 -3.53 -16.65 0.10
N THR A 61 -4.85 -16.56 0.06
CA THR A 61 -5.75 -17.38 0.87
C THR A 61 -6.67 -18.19 -0.02
N THR A 62 -6.85 -19.46 0.28
CA THR A 62 -7.84 -20.31 -0.38
C THR A 62 -8.46 -21.26 0.62
N PRO A 63 -9.70 -21.71 0.42
CA PRO A 63 -10.35 -22.70 1.30
C PRO A 63 -9.67 -24.09 1.27
N PHE A 64 -8.80 -24.37 0.29
CA PHE A 64 -8.33 -25.70 -0.04
C PHE A 64 -6.81 -25.90 0.08
N SER A 65 -6.08 -24.86 0.47
CA SER A 65 -4.63 -24.96 0.65
C SER A 65 -4.15 -24.03 1.76
N GLU A 66 -3.00 -24.36 2.32
CA GLU A 66 -2.32 -23.48 3.28
C GLU A 66 -2.12 -22.08 2.70
N PRO A 67 -2.26 -21.04 3.52
CA PRO A 67 -1.97 -19.68 3.11
C PRO A 67 -0.51 -19.55 2.64
N LYS A 68 -0.28 -18.67 1.67
CA LYS A 68 1.08 -18.38 1.21
C LYS A 68 1.35 -16.88 1.31
N GLN A 69 2.39 -16.53 2.04
CA GLN A 69 2.88 -15.16 2.15
C GLN A 69 3.88 -14.87 1.04
N TYR A 70 3.83 -13.63 0.56
CA TYR A 70 4.78 -13.02 -0.35
C TYR A 70 5.26 -11.72 0.31
N PRO A 71 6.45 -11.74 0.94
CA PRO A 71 7.01 -10.55 1.55
C PRO A 71 7.23 -9.46 0.51
N GLY A 72 6.85 -8.25 0.84
CA GLY A 72 7.13 -7.05 0.06
C GLY A 72 8.15 -6.17 0.77
N SER A 73 8.01 -4.86 0.61
CA SER A 73 9.00 -3.87 1.04
C SER A 73 8.54 -3.12 2.31
N ILE A 74 9.51 -2.42 2.90
CA ILE A 74 9.30 -1.53 4.05
C ILE A 74 9.53 -0.10 3.58
N VAL A 75 8.64 0.82 3.97
CA VAL A 75 8.77 2.25 3.67
C VAL A 75 8.51 3.10 4.90
N HIS A 76 9.15 4.27 4.98
CA HIS A 76 8.88 5.22 6.05
C HIS A 76 7.55 5.94 5.81
N ALA A 77 6.78 6.09 6.88
CA ALA A 77 5.55 6.86 6.86
C ALA A 77 5.85 8.34 6.62
N PHE A 78 5.04 8.99 5.79
CA PHE A 78 5.08 10.44 5.62
C PHE A 78 4.29 11.10 6.73
N SER A 79 4.99 11.44 7.81
CA SER A 79 4.40 12.01 9.03
C SER A 79 3.94 13.45 8.83
N GLU A 80 3.16 13.95 9.79
CA GLU A 80 2.78 15.36 9.88
C GLU A 80 4.02 16.26 10.03
N ALA A 81 5.00 15.86 10.85
CA ALA A 81 6.26 16.58 10.97
C ALA A 81 7.02 16.66 9.63
N SER A 82 6.97 15.60 8.82
CA SER A 82 7.55 15.63 7.47
C SER A 82 6.82 16.61 6.54
N ALA A 83 5.51 16.74 6.68
CA ALA A 83 4.71 17.71 5.92
C ALA A 83 5.04 19.15 6.32
N GLN A 84 5.13 19.43 7.62
CA GLN A 84 5.47 20.74 8.16
C GLN A 84 6.88 21.22 7.76
N MET A 85 7.83 20.31 7.60
CA MET A 85 9.17 20.66 7.09
C MET A 85 9.20 21.08 5.62
N ILE A 86 8.17 20.70 4.83
CA ILE A 86 8.11 20.92 3.39
C ILE A 86 7.19 22.06 3.02
N ALA A 87 6.04 22.15 3.69
CA ALA A 87 4.99 23.09 3.39
C ALA A 87 4.88 24.13 4.51
N PRO A 88 4.99 25.44 4.19
CA PRO A 88 4.68 26.50 5.15
C PRO A 88 3.26 26.32 5.70
N GLU A 89 3.09 26.57 6.99
CA GLU A 89 1.77 26.62 7.63
C GLU A 89 0.88 27.63 6.85
N ASP A 90 -0.37 27.36 6.72
CA ASP A 90 -1.35 28.18 5.96
C ASP A 90 -1.12 28.25 4.42
N SER A 91 -0.17 27.50 3.86
CA SER A 91 0.01 27.45 2.41
C SER A 91 -1.01 26.53 1.71
N VAL A 92 -1.22 26.78 0.42
CA VAL A 92 -2.03 25.89 -0.43
C VAL A 92 -1.44 24.47 -0.45
N LEU A 93 -0.13 24.36 -0.46
CA LEU A 93 0.58 23.07 -0.39
C LEU A 93 0.25 22.31 0.90
N ALA A 94 0.27 22.98 2.07
CA ALA A 94 -0.08 22.36 3.34
C ALA A 94 -1.52 21.84 3.32
N TYR A 95 -2.45 22.65 2.84
CA TYR A 95 -3.86 22.28 2.69
C TYR A 95 -4.05 21.08 1.77
N ASP A 96 -3.36 21.04 0.63
CA ASP A 96 -3.47 19.92 -0.31
C ASP A 96 -2.87 18.62 0.24
N ILE A 97 -1.77 18.70 0.99
CA ILE A 97 -1.19 17.54 1.70
C ILE A 97 -2.21 16.98 2.70
N GLU A 98 -2.87 17.82 3.48
CA GLU A 98 -3.86 17.37 4.46
C GLU A 98 -5.12 16.80 3.78
N ARG A 99 -5.58 17.38 2.68
CA ARG A 99 -6.65 16.78 1.87
C ARG A 99 -6.27 15.39 1.36
N PHE A 100 -5.04 15.24 0.88
CA PHE A 100 -4.56 13.94 0.40
C PHE A 100 -4.36 12.95 1.55
N ARG A 101 -3.92 13.41 2.73
CA ARG A 101 -3.85 12.61 3.96
C ARG A 101 -5.23 12.08 4.35
N PHE A 102 -6.24 12.93 4.35
CA PHE A 102 -7.62 12.53 4.61
C PHE A 102 -8.13 11.50 3.58
N PHE A 103 -7.92 11.76 2.28
CA PHE A 103 -8.28 10.84 1.20
C PHE A 103 -7.59 9.46 1.35
N SER A 104 -6.31 9.46 1.67
CA SER A 104 -5.52 8.23 1.85
C SER A 104 -5.69 7.58 3.23
N GLN A 105 -6.53 8.13 4.11
CA GLN A 105 -6.73 7.65 5.48
C GLN A 105 -5.40 7.54 6.27
N GLY A 106 -4.47 8.47 6.04
CA GLY A 106 -3.18 8.51 6.70
C GLY A 106 -2.08 7.64 6.07
N TYR A 107 -2.41 6.68 5.22
CA TYR A 107 -1.44 5.74 4.61
C TYR A 107 -0.52 6.43 3.59
N LEU A 108 0.21 7.43 4.04
CA LEU A 108 1.12 8.22 3.20
C LEU A 108 2.57 7.80 3.37
N TYR A 109 3.29 7.72 2.27
CA TYR A 109 4.74 7.54 2.24
C TYR A 109 5.35 8.39 1.12
N ARG A 110 6.66 8.66 1.23
CA ARG A 110 7.40 9.32 0.16
C ARG A 110 7.82 8.28 -0.87
N TYR A 111 7.39 8.45 -2.12
CA TYR A 111 7.77 7.54 -3.19
C TYR A 111 9.21 7.84 -3.63
N SER A 112 10.13 6.87 -3.47
CA SER A 112 11.57 7.07 -3.65
C SER A 112 11.99 7.30 -5.10
N ASP A 113 11.26 6.70 -6.04
CA ASP A 113 11.62 6.75 -7.47
C ASP A 113 11.26 8.09 -8.12
N GLU A 114 10.47 8.90 -7.44
CA GLU A 114 9.99 10.19 -7.94
C GLU A 114 10.22 11.31 -6.92
N ALA A 115 10.99 12.30 -7.31
CA ALA A 115 11.27 13.43 -6.44
C ALA A 115 9.97 14.18 -6.05
N ASN A 116 9.84 14.48 -4.75
CA ASN A 116 8.73 15.24 -4.18
C ASN A 116 7.34 14.62 -4.37
N VAL A 117 7.24 13.32 -4.59
CA VAL A 117 5.96 12.62 -4.62
C VAL A 117 5.65 12.00 -3.27
N VAL A 118 4.44 12.29 -2.76
CA VAL A 118 3.83 11.59 -1.63
C VAL A 118 2.65 10.79 -2.18
N ALA A 119 2.60 9.52 -1.82
CA ALA A 119 1.70 8.56 -2.42
C ALA A 119 0.86 7.79 -1.39
N ASP A 120 -0.27 7.24 -1.86
CA ASP A 120 -1.17 6.38 -1.07
C ASP A 120 -0.69 4.94 -1.14
N LEU A 121 -0.18 4.43 -0.02
CA LEU A 121 0.39 3.08 0.06
C LEU A 121 -0.66 1.97 0.00
N ARG A 122 -1.93 2.26 0.24
CA ARG A 122 -2.99 1.23 0.26
C ARG A 122 -3.22 0.56 -1.08
N TYR A 123 -2.82 1.22 -2.18
CA TYR A 123 -3.13 0.80 -3.53
C TYR A 123 -1.88 0.73 -4.40
N ALA A 124 -1.64 -0.45 -4.93
CA ALA A 124 -0.62 -0.72 -5.92
C ALA A 124 -1.18 -1.66 -6.99
N MET A 125 -0.56 -1.70 -8.17
CA MET A 125 -0.97 -2.63 -9.22
C MET A 125 -0.67 -4.08 -8.82
N PHE A 126 0.47 -4.28 -8.16
CA PHE A 126 0.89 -5.59 -7.65
C PHE A 126 0.84 -5.58 -6.12
N PRO A 127 0.31 -6.63 -5.48
CA PRO A 127 -0.10 -6.56 -4.07
C PRO A 127 1.05 -6.43 -3.06
N ASP A 128 2.26 -6.82 -3.40
CA ASP A 128 3.46 -6.72 -2.57
C ASP A 128 4.39 -5.56 -2.96
N SER A 129 4.11 -4.86 -4.07
CA SER A 129 4.91 -3.72 -4.53
C SER A 129 4.61 -2.44 -3.75
N ILE A 130 5.64 -1.59 -3.62
CA ILE A 130 5.51 -0.22 -3.11
C ILE A 130 5.22 0.80 -4.21
N LYS A 131 5.26 0.43 -5.50
CA LYS A 131 4.91 1.34 -6.59
C LYS A 131 3.42 1.73 -6.50
N PRO A 132 3.10 3.01 -6.22
CA PRO A 132 1.72 3.41 -5.96
C PRO A 132 0.90 3.43 -7.24
N LEU A 133 -0.43 3.40 -7.12
CA LEU A 133 -1.32 3.73 -8.24
C LEU A 133 -1.45 5.23 -8.46
N TRP A 134 -1.35 6.02 -7.38
CA TRP A 134 -1.45 7.48 -7.41
C TRP A 134 -0.74 8.14 -6.23
N GLY A 135 -0.42 9.40 -6.42
CA GLY A 135 0.17 10.28 -5.43
C GLY A 135 -0.05 11.75 -5.78
N ILE A 136 0.50 12.62 -5.00
CA ILE A 136 0.57 14.05 -5.28
C ILE A 136 2.02 14.48 -5.44
N ARG A 137 2.30 15.32 -6.43
CA ARG A 137 3.61 15.94 -6.62
C ARG A 137 3.66 17.28 -5.93
N MET A 138 4.45 17.37 -4.88
CA MET A 138 4.65 18.59 -4.11
C MET A 138 5.66 19.50 -4.81
N ASN A 139 5.46 20.82 -4.73
CA ASN A 139 6.44 21.80 -5.13
C ASN A 139 6.69 22.81 -4.01
N PRO A 140 7.68 22.60 -3.15
CA PRO A 140 7.99 23.52 -2.05
C PRO A 140 8.42 24.91 -2.50
N ALA A 141 8.88 25.06 -3.74
CA ALA A 141 9.30 26.36 -4.30
C ALA A 141 8.11 27.26 -4.68
N THR A 142 6.91 26.68 -4.84
CA THR A 142 5.68 27.41 -5.17
C THR A 142 4.53 26.92 -4.27
N PRO A 143 4.61 27.15 -2.96
CA PRO A 143 3.65 26.60 -2.00
C PRO A 143 2.23 27.16 -2.12
N GLU A 144 2.05 28.25 -2.89
CA GLU A 144 0.75 28.90 -3.17
C GLU A 144 0.02 28.25 -4.36
N VAL A 145 0.63 27.26 -5.01
CA VAL A 145 0.04 26.56 -6.16
C VAL A 145 -0.45 25.17 -5.76
N HIS A 146 -1.65 24.82 -6.21
CA HIS A 146 -2.20 23.49 -5.97
C HIS A 146 -1.31 22.38 -6.54
N VAL A 147 -1.21 21.28 -5.80
CA VAL A 147 -0.48 20.08 -6.23
C VAL A 147 -1.19 19.38 -7.39
N SER A 148 -0.40 18.71 -8.24
CA SER A 148 -0.94 17.81 -9.26
C SER A 148 -1.11 16.39 -8.70
N MET A 149 -2.23 15.75 -9.07
CA MET A 149 -2.40 14.31 -8.87
C MET A 149 -1.61 13.57 -9.95
N GLU A 150 -0.82 12.59 -9.53
CA GLU A 150 -0.04 11.75 -10.42
C GLU A 150 -0.48 10.29 -10.36
N TYR A 151 -0.37 9.60 -11.50
CA TYR A 151 -0.79 8.21 -11.65
C TYR A 151 0.37 7.37 -12.17
N PHE A 152 0.70 6.31 -11.43
CA PHE A 152 1.82 5.43 -11.69
C PHE A 152 1.33 4.05 -12.14
N ARG A 153 0.92 3.94 -13.39
CA ARG A 153 0.51 2.65 -13.97
C ARG A 153 1.71 1.99 -14.61
N ASP A 154 1.98 0.76 -14.23
CA ASP A 154 3.00 -0.07 -14.85
C ASP A 154 2.40 -1.39 -15.33
N PRO A 155 1.89 -1.44 -16.55
CA PRO A 155 1.31 -2.65 -17.13
C PRO A 155 2.41 -3.60 -17.65
N SER A 156 3.53 -3.77 -16.93
CA SER A 156 4.60 -4.65 -17.39
C SER A 156 4.14 -6.10 -17.47
N GLN A 157 4.51 -6.78 -18.54
CA GLN A 157 4.20 -8.21 -18.72
C GLN A 157 4.78 -9.04 -17.57
N ARG A 158 6.01 -8.74 -17.14
CA ARG A 158 6.66 -9.40 -15.99
C ARG A 158 5.82 -9.30 -14.71
N GLY A 159 5.26 -8.11 -14.46
CA GLY A 159 4.41 -7.91 -13.28
C GLY A 159 3.12 -8.73 -13.33
N PHE A 160 2.48 -8.84 -14.49
CA PHE A 160 1.29 -9.67 -14.66
C PHE A 160 1.60 -11.17 -14.58
N ASP A 161 2.68 -11.64 -15.18
CA ASP A 161 3.10 -13.05 -15.08
C ASP A 161 3.36 -13.43 -13.63
N ARG A 162 3.99 -12.53 -12.88
CA ARG A 162 4.22 -12.68 -11.45
C ARG A 162 2.91 -12.71 -10.65
N LEU A 163 1.98 -11.78 -10.91
CA LEU A 163 0.66 -11.76 -10.27
C LEU A 163 -0.09 -13.10 -10.48
N TRP A 164 -0.06 -13.62 -11.71
CA TRP A 164 -0.64 -14.92 -12.01
C TRP A 164 0.05 -16.08 -11.28
N GLY A 165 1.38 -16.04 -11.15
CA GLY A 165 2.14 -16.99 -10.34
C GLY A 165 1.69 -16.96 -8.87
N MET A 166 1.55 -15.76 -8.28
CA MET A 166 1.06 -15.61 -6.91
C MET A 166 -0.37 -16.14 -6.74
N ILE A 167 -1.28 -15.88 -7.69
CA ILE A 167 -2.66 -16.40 -7.67
C ILE A 167 -2.67 -17.93 -7.71
N ARG A 168 -1.78 -18.56 -8.49
CA ARG A 168 -1.61 -20.01 -8.51
C ARG A 168 -0.90 -20.58 -7.29
N GLY A 169 -0.29 -19.75 -6.46
CA GLY A 169 0.46 -20.16 -5.28
C GLY A 169 1.91 -20.59 -5.58
N GLU A 170 2.46 -20.14 -6.71
CA GLU A 170 3.86 -20.36 -7.09
C GLU A 170 4.82 -19.48 -6.28
N SER A 171 6.08 -19.85 -6.17
CA SER A 171 7.13 -18.96 -5.67
C SER A 171 7.50 -17.99 -6.79
N VAL A 172 7.62 -16.71 -6.45
CA VAL A 172 7.89 -15.65 -7.41
C VAL A 172 9.02 -14.75 -6.89
N GLU A 173 9.83 -14.23 -7.80
CA GLU A 173 10.87 -13.26 -7.46
C GLU A 173 10.25 -11.92 -7.08
N PRO A 174 10.84 -11.14 -6.14
CA PRO A 174 10.41 -9.79 -5.83
C PRO A 174 10.43 -8.88 -7.08
N LEU A 175 9.59 -7.82 -7.07
CA LEU A 175 9.58 -6.79 -8.11
C LEU A 175 10.49 -5.61 -7.76
N ASP A 176 10.54 -5.28 -6.49
CA ASP A 176 11.23 -4.12 -5.91
C ASP A 176 12.50 -4.57 -5.19
#